data_61b3ead50ed9b0a07ab8ad10cb6e1638
#
_entry.id   61b3ead50ed9b0a07ab8ad10cb6e1638
#
_cell.length_a   1.000
_cell.length_b   1.000
_cell.length_c   1.000
_cell.angle_alpha   90.00
_cell.angle_beta   90.00
_cell.angle_gamma   90.00
#
_symmetry.space_group_name_H-M   'P 1'
#
loop_
_entity.id
_entity.type
_entity.pdbx_description
1 polymer ?
#
loop_
_entity_poly.entity_id
_entity_poly.type
_entity_poly.pdbx_seq_one_letter_code
_entity_poly.pdbx_strand_id
1 'polypeptide(L)'
;MTGLTPSAVRRQIAGGAPDRVYLISGDDELEKSALAAEFADLVEEDLRAFNVERIHAGDWTSGERLLDGVGSIVAAARTLPMMSPRRIVIVLQAESLLAPKRESEAAARALEALEVL
;
A
#
# COMPACT_ATOMS: atom_id res chain seq x y z
N MET A 1 6.21 12.03 14.70
CA MET A 1 5.91 12.34 13.30
C MET A 1 4.47 12.77 13.16
N THR A 2 4.27 13.94 12.61
CA THR A 2 2.92 14.46 12.39
C THR A 2 2.41 13.89 11.08
N GLY A 3 1.34 13.09 11.13
CA GLY A 3 0.72 12.56 9.94
C GLY A 3 -0.06 13.63 9.17
N LEU A 4 -0.29 13.39 7.90
CA LEU A 4 -1.18 14.23 7.10
C LEU A 4 -2.63 13.97 7.50
N THR A 5 -3.45 15.00 7.46
CA THR A 5 -4.89 14.84 7.63
C THR A 5 -5.51 14.23 6.36
N PRO A 6 -6.67 13.56 6.45
CA PRO A 6 -7.37 13.10 5.23
C PRO A 6 -7.61 14.23 4.23
N SER A 7 -7.94 15.43 4.70
CA SER A 7 -8.13 16.59 3.82
C SER A 7 -6.85 16.97 3.08
N ALA A 8 -5.70 16.91 3.74
CA ALA A 8 -4.42 17.21 3.10
C ALA A 8 -4.06 16.16 2.03
N VAL A 9 -4.32 14.89 2.32
CA VAL A 9 -4.11 13.80 1.36
C VAL A 9 -5.01 14.00 0.14
N ARG A 10 -6.27 14.31 0.34
CA ARG A 10 -7.22 14.56 -0.76
C ARG A 10 -6.81 15.74 -1.62
N ARG A 11 -6.22 16.78 -1.03
CA ARG A 11 -5.67 17.90 -1.82
C ARG A 11 -4.50 17.46 -2.69
N GLN A 12 -3.62 16.61 -2.19
CA GLN A 12 -2.52 16.06 -3.00
C GLN A 12 -3.05 15.22 -4.15
N ILE A 13 -4.06 14.38 -3.91
CA ILE A 13 -4.70 13.57 -4.95
C ILE A 13 -5.35 14.46 -6.00
N ALA A 14 -6.13 15.44 -5.57
CA ALA A 14 -6.83 16.37 -6.48
C ALA A 14 -5.86 17.19 -7.33
N GLY A 15 -4.71 17.55 -6.76
CA GLY A 15 -3.64 18.25 -7.48
C GLY A 15 -2.84 17.39 -8.45
N GLY A 16 -3.09 16.07 -8.47
CA GLY A 16 -2.35 15.15 -9.34
C GLY A 16 -0.89 14.93 -8.93
N ALA A 17 -0.53 15.30 -7.70
CA ALA A 17 0.85 15.21 -7.20
C ALA A 17 0.91 14.49 -5.85
N PRO A 18 0.45 13.23 -5.77
CA PRO A 18 0.57 12.45 -4.54
C PRO A 18 2.03 12.09 -4.26
N ASP A 19 2.34 11.85 -2.98
CA ASP A 19 3.62 11.28 -2.59
C ASP A 19 3.73 9.83 -3.09
N ARG A 20 4.93 9.27 -3.02
CA ARG A 20 5.18 7.92 -3.53
C ARG A 20 4.58 6.83 -2.65
N VAL A 21 4.56 7.04 -1.35
CA VAL A 21 4.09 6.05 -0.37
C VAL A 21 3.26 6.75 0.70
N TYR A 22 2.14 6.15 1.05
CA TYR A 22 1.28 6.60 2.15
C TYR A 22 1.05 5.46 3.13
N LEU A 23 1.10 5.76 4.41
CA LEU A 23 0.59 4.88 5.46
C LEU A 23 -0.72 5.47 5.97
N ILE A 24 -1.81 4.74 5.80
CA ILE A 24 -3.13 5.14 6.26
C ILE A 24 -3.47 4.32 7.50
N SER A 25 -3.56 4.99 8.64
CA SER A 25 -3.82 4.35 9.92
C SER A 25 -5.04 4.96 10.60
N GLY A 26 -5.57 4.25 11.60
CA GLY A 26 -6.72 4.68 12.36
C GLY A 26 -7.80 3.62 12.40
N ASP A 27 -8.85 3.88 13.18
CA ASP A 27 -9.93 2.91 13.43
C ASP A 27 -11.11 3.05 12.47
N ASP A 28 -11.14 4.10 11.67
CA ASP A 28 -12.23 4.35 10.73
C ASP A 28 -12.00 3.59 9.42
N GLU A 29 -12.53 2.38 9.34
CA GLU A 29 -12.39 1.53 8.16
C GLU A 29 -13.07 2.13 6.92
N LEU A 30 -14.17 2.85 7.09
CA LEU A 30 -14.86 3.50 5.97
C LEU A 30 -13.99 4.60 5.36
N GLU A 31 -13.37 5.42 6.21
CA GLU A 31 -12.48 6.49 5.75
C GLU A 31 -11.23 5.91 5.05
N LYS A 32 -10.65 4.87 5.61
CA LYS A 32 -9.49 4.20 4.98
C LYS A 32 -9.85 3.62 3.61
N SER A 33 -11.00 2.96 3.51
CA SER A 33 -11.48 2.41 2.24
C SER A 33 -11.77 3.52 1.22
N ALA A 34 -12.36 4.62 1.67
CA ALA A 34 -12.64 5.76 0.81
C ALA A 34 -11.36 6.38 0.25
N LEU A 35 -10.34 6.56 1.08
CA LEU A 35 -9.04 7.09 0.63
C LEU A 35 -8.37 6.14 -0.36
N ALA A 36 -8.39 4.83 -0.09
CA ALA A 36 -7.84 3.85 -1.01
C ALA A 36 -8.52 3.92 -2.39
N ALA A 37 -9.84 4.06 -2.41
CA ALA A 37 -10.60 4.21 -3.66
C ALA A 37 -10.23 5.49 -4.39
N GLU A 38 -10.03 6.59 -3.68
CA GLU A 38 -9.62 7.87 -4.27
C GLU A 38 -8.23 7.78 -4.91
N PHE A 39 -7.30 7.05 -4.31
CA PHE A 39 -6.01 6.76 -4.95
C PHE A 39 -6.17 5.93 -6.22
N ALA A 40 -7.00 4.90 -6.19
CA ALA A 40 -7.27 4.07 -7.37
C ALA A 40 -7.89 4.88 -8.50
N ASP A 41 -8.69 5.87 -8.19
CA ASP A 41 -9.33 6.75 -9.16
C ASP A 41 -8.35 7.67 -9.90
N LEU A 42 -7.10 7.75 -9.45
CA LEU A 42 -6.04 8.44 -10.20
C LEU A 42 -5.71 7.73 -11.52
N VAL A 43 -6.05 6.46 -11.63
CA VAL A 43 -5.89 5.69 -12.87
C VAL A 43 -7.24 5.69 -13.60
N GLU A 44 -7.23 5.90 -14.91
CA GLU A 44 -8.44 5.87 -15.73
C GLU A 44 -9.17 4.54 -15.57
N GLU A 45 -10.49 4.57 -15.55
CA GLU A 45 -11.32 3.41 -15.23
C GLU A 45 -11.00 2.18 -16.07
N ASP A 46 -10.85 2.34 -17.36
CA ASP A 46 -10.57 1.23 -18.29
C ASP A 46 -9.13 0.69 -18.18
N LEU A 47 -8.24 1.40 -17.49
CA LEU A 47 -6.86 0.99 -17.28
C LEU A 47 -6.59 0.46 -15.86
N ARG A 48 -7.57 0.52 -14.96
CA ARG A 48 -7.40 0.11 -13.56
C ARG A 48 -7.09 -1.37 -13.41
N ALA A 49 -7.66 -2.22 -14.24
CA ALA A 49 -7.39 -3.65 -14.19
C ALA A 49 -5.90 -4.00 -14.33
N PHE A 50 -5.15 -3.17 -15.05
CA PHE A 50 -3.74 -3.38 -15.32
C PHE A 50 -2.81 -2.55 -14.44
N ASN A 51 -3.31 -1.50 -13.78
CA ASN A 51 -2.49 -0.52 -13.09
C ASN A 51 -2.86 -0.29 -11.63
N VAL A 52 -3.91 -0.92 -11.13
CA VAL A 52 -4.28 -0.89 -9.72
C VAL A 52 -4.28 -2.30 -9.19
N GLU A 53 -3.42 -2.57 -8.21
CA GLU A 53 -3.31 -3.88 -7.58
C GLU A 53 -3.61 -3.76 -6.10
N ARG A 54 -4.48 -4.65 -5.59
CA ARG A 54 -4.81 -4.74 -4.17
C ARG A 54 -4.24 -6.02 -3.61
N ILE A 55 -3.44 -5.88 -2.55
CA ILE A 55 -2.77 -6.99 -1.88
C ILE A 55 -3.28 -7.06 -0.45
N HIS A 56 -3.81 -8.21 -0.04
CA HIS A 56 -4.31 -8.42 1.30
C HIS A 56 -3.23 -9.06 2.17
N ALA A 57 -2.76 -8.34 3.17
CA ALA A 57 -1.70 -8.79 4.06
C ALA A 57 -2.21 -9.46 5.34
N GLY A 58 -3.52 -9.45 5.58
CA GLY A 58 -4.10 -9.94 6.82
C GLY A 58 -3.88 -11.43 7.10
N ASP A 59 -3.70 -12.23 6.05
CA ASP A 59 -3.47 -13.68 6.17
C ASP A 59 -2.00 -14.07 6.36
N TRP A 60 -1.12 -13.11 6.36
CA TRP A 60 0.32 -13.35 6.50
C TRP A 60 0.70 -13.47 7.96
N THR A 61 0.43 -14.63 8.55
CA THR A 61 0.58 -14.87 9.98
C THR A 61 1.92 -15.48 10.38
N SER A 62 2.70 -16.00 9.44
CA SER A 62 4.03 -16.51 9.70
C SER A 62 5.11 -15.58 9.14
N GLY A 63 6.33 -15.66 9.69
CA GLY A 63 7.44 -14.87 9.18
C GLY A 63 7.76 -15.15 7.71
N GLU A 64 7.63 -16.40 7.28
CA GLU A 64 7.86 -16.77 5.88
C GLU A 64 6.81 -16.16 4.95
N ARG A 65 5.53 -16.19 5.35
CA ARG A 65 4.47 -15.55 4.58
C ARG A 65 4.63 -14.04 4.52
N LEU A 66 5.06 -13.42 5.60
CA LEU A 66 5.37 -12.00 5.62
C LEU A 66 6.50 -11.67 4.64
N LEU A 67 7.56 -12.45 4.65
CA LEU A 67 8.70 -12.23 3.76
C LEU A 67 8.31 -12.40 2.29
N ASP A 68 7.58 -13.47 1.96
CA ASP A 68 7.08 -13.70 0.60
C ASP A 68 6.11 -12.60 0.16
N GLY A 69 5.22 -12.19 1.06
CA GLY A 69 4.25 -11.13 0.79
C GLY A 69 4.90 -9.79 0.52
N VAL A 70 5.91 -9.43 1.31
CA VAL A 70 6.68 -8.20 1.08
C VAL A 70 7.39 -8.25 -0.27
N GLY A 71 7.94 -9.41 -0.63
CA GLY A 71 8.51 -9.61 -1.97
C GLY A 71 7.51 -9.30 -3.08
N SER A 72 6.26 -9.75 -2.92
CA SER A 72 5.18 -9.45 -3.86
C SER A 72 4.85 -7.96 -3.90
N ILE A 73 4.81 -7.27 -2.75
CA ILE A 73 4.57 -5.82 -2.69
C ILE A 73 5.67 -5.06 -3.43
N VAL A 74 6.92 -5.40 -3.15
CA VAL A 74 8.07 -4.73 -3.79
C VAL A 74 8.04 -4.96 -5.30
N ALA A 75 7.78 -6.20 -5.75
CA ALA A 75 7.67 -6.52 -7.17
C ALA A 75 6.53 -5.73 -7.83
N ALA A 76 5.37 -5.66 -7.19
CA ALA A 76 4.22 -4.90 -7.70
C ALA A 76 4.54 -3.41 -7.80
N ALA A 77 5.19 -2.85 -6.78
CA ALA A 77 5.56 -1.43 -6.75
C ALA A 77 6.61 -1.07 -7.82
N ARG A 78 7.45 -2.03 -8.20
CA ARG A 78 8.47 -1.85 -9.23
C ARG A 78 7.98 -2.14 -10.65
N THR A 79 6.79 -2.69 -10.79
CA THR A 79 6.19 -2.97 -12.10
C THR A 79 5.84 -1.65 -12.78
N LEU A 80 6.28 -1.49 -14.02
CA LEU A 80 6.00 -0.28 -14.78
C LEU A 80 4.50 -0.17 -15.09
N PRO A 81 3.95 1.05 -15.12
CA PRO A 81 2.57 1.27 -15.55
C PRO A 81 2.35 0.81 -16.99
N MET A 82 1.15 0.30 -17.26
CA MET A 82 0.77 -0.14 -18.60
C MET A 82 -0.25 0.84 -19.18
N MET A 83 0.16 1.61 -20.20
CA MET A 83 -0.69 2.58 -20.90
C MET A 83 -1.27 3.66 -19.98
N SER A 84 -0.65 3.87 -18.82
CA SER A 84 -1.07 4.84 -17.81
C SER A 84 0.16 5.58 -17.29
N PRO A 85 0.02 6.85 -16.85
CA PRO A 85 1.15 7.58 -16.28
C PRO A 85 1.58 7.06 -14.91
N ARG A 86 0.75 6.24 -14.25
CA ARG A 86 1.05 5.72 -12.92
C ARG A 86 0.43 4.35 -12.66
N ARG A 87 1.01 3.68 -11.67
CA ARG A 87 0.53 2.43 -11.13
C ARG A 87 0.28 2.61 -9.64
N ILE A 88 -0.82 2.05 -9.14
CA ILE A 88 -1.21 2.14 -7.73
C ILE A 88 -1.20 0.74 -7.12
N VAL A 89 -0.50 0.59 -6.02
CA VAL A 89 -0.50 -0.65 -5.22
C VAL A 89 -1.09 -0.33 -3.86
N ILE A 90 -2.16 -1.01 -3.51
CA ILE A 90 -2.88 -0.83 -2.25
C ILE A 90 -2.68 -2.09 -1.42
N VAL A 91 -2.06 -1.94 -0.25
CA VAL A 91 -1.87 -3.05 0.68
C VAL A 91 -2.91 -2.91 1.79
N LEU A 92 -3.78 -3.90 1.89
CA LEU A 92 -4.86 -3.93 2.87
C LEU A 92 -4.43 -4.76 4.08
N GLN A 93 -4.88 -4.35 5.26
CA GLN A 93 -4.56 -5.02 6.51
C GLN A 93 -3.04 -5.12 6.76
N ALA A 94 -2.36 -4.00 6.54
CA ALA A 94 -0.90 -3.93 6.63
C ALA A 94 -0.36 -4.06 8.07
N GLU A 95 -1.23 -4.08 9.08
CA GLU A 95 -0.84 -4.27 10.48
C GLU A 95 0.01 -5.52 10.68
N SER A 96 -0.30 -6.58 9.95
CA SER A 96 0.46 -7.83 10.00
C SER A 96 1.92 -7.66 9.59
N LEU A 97 2.20 -6.68 8.73
CA LEU A 97 3.56 -6.37 8.28
C LEU A 97 4.28 -5.44 9.24
N LEU A 98 3.58 -4.38 9.69
CA LEU A 98 4.19 -3.27 10.42
C LEU A 98 4.35 -3.58 11.90
N ALA A 99 3.48 -4.43 12.45
CA ALA A 99 3.52 -4.87 13.84
C ALA A 99 3.21 -6.37 13.92
N PRO A 100 4.15 -7.24 13.50
CA PRO A 100 3.92 -8.69 13.50
C PRO A 100 3.65 -9.18 14.93
N LYS A 101 2.67 -10.06 15.09
CA LYS A 101 2.32 -10.64 16.39
C LYS A 101 3.40 -11.54 16.95
N ARG A 102 4.24 -12.10 16.08
CA ARG A 102 5.39 -12.92 16.46
C ARG A 102 6.64 -12.32 15.88
N GLU A 103 7.59 -12.04 16.75
CA GLU A 103 8.91 -11.66 16.31
C GLU A 103 9.63 -12.89 15.77
N SER A 104 10.20 -12.76 14.59
CA SER A 104 11.02 -13.79 13.96
C SER A 104 12.03 -13.11 13.07
N GLU A 105 13.08 -13.84 12.72
CA GLU A 105 14.09 -13.34 11.79
C GLU A 105 13.47 -13.04 10.43
N ALA A 106 12.55 -13.88 9.96
CA ALA A 106 11.87 -13.68 8.69
C ALA A 106 10.98 -12.42 8.73
N ALA A 107 10.26 -12.17 9.83
CA ALA A 107 9.45 -10.96 10.00
C ALA A 107 10.33 -9.70 10.01
N ALA A 108 11.47 -9.73 10.68
CA ALA A 108 12.42 -8.64 10.69
C ALA A 108 12.97 -8.34 9.29
N ARG A 109 13.30 -9.38 8.53
CA ARG A 109 13.74 -9.23 7.13
C ARG A 109 12.64 -8.68 6.23
N ALA A 110 11.38 -9.05 6.48
CA ALA A 110 10.26 -8.53 5.73
C ALA A 110 10.12 -7.02 5.92
N LEU A 111 10.19 -6.53 7.17
CA LEU A 111 10.15 -5.08 7.45
C LEU A 111 11.31 -4.35 6.79
N GLU A 112 12.52 -4.91 6.89
CA GLU A 112 13.70 -4.34 6.26
C GLU A 112 13.55 -4.25 4.73
N ALA A 113 12.97 -5.27 4.11
CA ALA A 113 12.72 -5.28 2.67
C ALA A 113 11.73 -4.20 2.23
N LEU A 114 10.79 -3.79 3.08
CA LEU A 114 9.86 -2.70 2.78
C LEU A 114 10.54 -1.33 2.70
N GLU A 115 11.69 -1.17 3.33
CA GLU A 115 12.38 0.12 3.35
C GLU A 115 12.87 0.58 1.98
N VAL A 116 12.91 -0.32 0.99
CA VAL A 116 13.30 0.03 -0.39
C VAL A 116 12.20 0.76 -1.16
N LEU A 117 11.00 0.86 -0.61
CA LEU A 117 9.87 1.53 -1.24
C LEU A 117 9.93 3.06 -1.14
#